data_9af4984a932937aacc7467bfbc918cd2
#
_entry.id   9af4984a932937aacc7467bfbc918cd2
#
_cell.length_a   1.000
_cell.length_b   1.000
_cell.length_c   1.000
_cell.angle_alpha   90.00
_cell.angle_beta   90.00
_cell.angle_gamma   90.00
#
_symmetry.space_group_name_H-M   'P 1'
#
loop_
_entity.id
_entity.type
_entity.pdbx_description
1 polymer ?
#
loop_
_entity_poly.entity_id
_entity_poly.type
_entity_poly.pdbx_seq_one_letter_code
_entity_poly.pdbx_strand_id
1 'polypeptide(L)'
;MLNAICGAESSLMVNNNAAAVLLVLNSLAEGKDVIVSRGQEVEIGGSFRIPDVIRKSHCTLVEIGTTNRTHLKDYEKAITKKTGAILWAHTSNYVVQGFTKEVPLTDLALLAKKKRIPHLVDLGSGALLNMIKQNFPAEKQVVDGVKTGADVITFSGDKLLGGPQSGFIIGRQRYLKVIKKNPLYRTYRCDKWTIALMEETLRTYRSNESFSADNLSLKLLTTSQNILLNRGKKILSNLPQIKVKQLGISLVASLVEAGSGSLPVKSIPSAALQFTPRQITVVALAKAFRDGTIPVVGYTKGNTFYIDLKAVLPNQLLQLIEAIKEV
;
A
#
# COMPACT_ATOMS: atom_id res chain seq x y z
N MET A 1 -7.51 -19.82 -0.69
CA MET A 1 -6.56 -19.16 -1.62
C MET A 1 -5.47 -18.44 -0.86
N LEU A 2 -5.75 -17.38 -0.11
CA LEU A 2 -4.74 -16.56 0.55
C LEU A 2 -3.75 -17.39 1.41
N ASN A 3 -4.24 -18.33 2.22
CA ASN A 3 -3.37 -19.21 3.01
C ASN A 3 -2.34 -19.97 2.15
N ALA A 4 -2.75 -20.45 0.97
CA ALA A 4 -1.85 -21.15 0.06
C ALA A 4 -0.81 -20.22 -0.58
N ILE A 5 -1.18 -18.94 -0.84
CA ILE A 5 -0.27 -17.95 -1.41
C ILE A 5 0.79 -17.52 -0.40
N CYS A 6 0.39 -17.24 0.85
CA CYS A 6 1.30 -16.66 1.84
C CYS A 6 1.83 -17.66 2.89
N GLY A 7 1.37 -18.91 2.88
CA GLY A 7 1.82 -19.95 3.82
C GLY A 7 1.27 -19.78 5.25
N ALA A 8 0.18 -19.02 5.44
CA ALA A 8 -0.43 -18.84 6.75
C ALA A 8 -1.37 -20.02 7.09
N GLU A 9 -1.52 -20.34 8.39
CA GLU A 9 -2.43 -21.40 8.85
C GLU A 9 -3.90 -21.03 8.62
N SER A 10 -4.26 -19.76 8.77
CA SER A 10 -5.65 -19.27 8.69
C SER A 10 -5.69 -17.81 8.24
N SER A 11 -6.83 -17.39 7.66
CA SER A 11 -7.08 -16.02 7.26
C SER A 11 -8.52 -15.59 7.50
N LEU A 12 -8.72 -14.33 7.81
CA LEU A 12 -9.98 -13.62 7.88
C LEU A 12 -9.92 -12.37 7.00
N MET A 13 -11.07 -11.94 6.50
CA MET A 13 -11.21 -10.72 5.71
C MET A 13 -12.24 -9.79 6.37
N VAL A 14 -11.91 -8.52 6.42
CA VAL A 14 -12.73 -7.43 6.95
C VAL A 14 -12.74 -6.26 5.98
N ASN A 15 -13.57 -5.26 6.22
CA ASN A 15 -13.83 -4.17 5.29
C ASN A 15 -12.64 -3.21 5.03
N ASN A 16 -11.64 -3.14 5.91
CA ASN A 16 -10.39 -2.41 5.71
C ASN A 16 -9.33 -2.80 6.75
N ASN A 17 -8.07 -2.40 6.54
CA ASN A 17 -6.98 -2.75 7.45
C ASN A 17 -7.07 -2.06 8.82
N ALA A 18 -7.63 -0.86 8.91
CA ALA A 18 -7.85 -0.18 10.19
C ALA A 18 -8.78 -1.01 11.10
N ALA A 19 -9.87 -1.54 10.53
CA ALA A 19 -10.76 -2.46 11.21
C ALA A 19 -10.06 -3.79 11.58
N ALA A 20 -9.15 -4.29 10.72
CA ALA A 20 -8.36 -5.48 11.03
C ALA A 20 -7.49 -5.28 12.27
N VAL A 21 -6.73 -4.17 12.33
CA VAL A 21 -5.86 -3.85 13.48
C VAL A 21 -6.68 -3.68 14.75
N LEU A 22 -7.78 -2.91 14.70
CA LEU A 22 -8.66 -2.69 15.86
C LEU A 22 -9.24 -4.01 16.35
N LEU A 23 -9.76 -4.84 15.46
CA LEU A 23 -10.36 -6.14 15.80
C LEU A 23 -9.33 -7.10 16.42
N VAL A 24 -8.11 -7.15 15.89
CA VAL A 24 -7.03 -8.01 16.42
C VAL A 24 -6.66 -7.58 17.83
N LEU A 25 -6.43 -6.28 18.04
CA LEU A 25 -6.08 -5.73 19.35
C LEU A 25 -7.18 -5.94 20.39
N ASN A 26 -8.43 -5.60 20.04
CA ASN A 26 -9.58 -5.83 20.93
C ASN A 26 -9.76 -7.30 21.27
N SER A 27 -9.56 -8.22 20.30
CA SER A 27 -9.77 -9.65 20.53
C SER A 27 -8.68 -10.30 21.39
N LEU A 28 -7.43 -9.82 21.30
CA LEU A 28 -6.28 -10.50 21.91
C LEU A 28 -5.69 -9.77 23.12
N ALA A 29 -5.91 -8.47 23.23
CA ALA A 29 -5.26 -7.62 24.22
C ALA A 29 -6.20 -6.64 24.96
N GLU A 30 -7.54 -6.80 24.85
CA GLU A 30 -8.50 -5.95 25.57
C GLU A 30 -8.20 -5.91 27.07
N GLY A 31 -8.16 -4.71 27.66
CA GLY A 31 -7.84 -4.46 29.07
C GLY A 31 -6.35 -4.67 29.43
N LYS A 32 -5.46 -4.88 28.45
CA LYS A 32 -4.05 -5.14 28.67
C LYS A 32 -3.15 -4.13 27.94
N ASP A 33 -1.86 -4.21 28.24
CA ASP A 33 -0.82 -3.37 27.67
C ASP A 33 -0.43 -3.87 26.26
N VAL A 34 -0.31 -2.96 25.30
CA VAL A 34 0.23 -3.22 23.97
C VAL A 34 1.52 -2.44 23.80
N ILE A 35 2.63 -3.15 23.62
CA ILE A 35 3.97 -2.56 23.47
C ILE A 35 4.20 -2.21 22.00
N VAL A 36 4.56 -0.93 21.74
CA VAL A 36 4.87 -0.40 20.41
C VAL A 36 6.15 0.44 20.47
N SER A 37 6.99 0.36 19.44
CA SER A 37 8.11 1.29 19.27
C SER A 37 7.61 2.68 18.86
N ARG A 38 8.11 3.75 19.48
CA ARG A 38 7.79 5.14 19.10
C ARG A 38 8.03 5.44 17.63
N GLY A 39 9.08 4.84 17.05
CA GLY A 39 9.35 4.95 15.62
C GLY A 39 8.33 4.27 14.71
N GLN A 40 7.32 3.59 15.26
CA GLN A 40 6.28 2.86 14.55
C GLN A 40 4.86 3.39 14.86
N GLU A 41 4.75 4.53 15.54
CA GLU A 41 3.48 5.20 15.83
C GLU A 41 3.01 5.98 14.60
N VAL A 42 2.65 5.24 13.56
CA VAL A 42 2.30 5.79 12.27
C VAL A 42 0.94 6.51 12.30
N GLU A 43 0.87 7.64 11.59
CA GLU A 43 -0.38 8.28 11.17
C GLU A 43 -0.54 8.08 9.66
N ILE A 44 -1.72 7.64 9.23
CA ILE A 44 -2.11 7.48 7.83
C ILE A 44 -3.22 8.49 7.50
N GLY A 45 -3.46 8.75 6.22
CA GLY A 45 -4.49 9.70 5.78
C GLY A 45 -5.85 9.49 6.46
N GLY A 46 -6.58 10.60 6.73
CA GLY A 46 -7.83 10.58 7.47
C GLY A 46 -7.67 10.51 9.00
N SER A 47 -6.52 10.91 9.53
CA SER A 47 -6.22 10.93 10.97
C SER A 47 -6.23 9.55 11.65
N PHE A 48 -5.97 8.48 10.88
CA PHE A 48 -5.77 7.15 11.45
C PHE A 48 -4.40 7.08 12.12
N ARG A 49 -4.38 6.96 13.45
CA ARG A 49 -3.16 6.87 14.27
C ARG A 49 -3.14 5.55 15.03
N ILE A 50 -2.03 4.84 14.98
CA ILE A 50 -1.85 3.59 15.73
C ILE A 50 -2.11 3.77 17.23
N PRO A 51 -1.61 4.83 17.93
CA PRO A 51 -1.94 5.07 19.33
C PRO A 51 -3.44 5.17 19.62
N ASP A 52 -4.19 5.84 18.74
CA ASP A 52 -5.64 6.03 18.93
C ASP A 52 -6.41 4.72 18.71
N VAL A 53 -5.97 3.91 17.73
CA VAL A 53 -6.54 2.58 17.48
C VAL A 53 -6.32 1.65 18.67
N ILE A 54 -5.12 1.67 19.26
CA ILE A 54 -4.83 0.88 20.48
C ILE A 54 -5.78 1.28 21.61
N ARG A 55 -5.96 2.58 21.89
CA ARG A 55 -6.89 3.06 22.91
C ARG A 55 -8.35 2.68 22.60
N LYS A 56 -8.77 2.84 21.33
CA LYS A 56 -10.13 2.45 20.88
C LYS A 56 -10.37 0.94 20.95
N SER A 57 -9.32 0.14 20.93
CA SER A 57 -9.40 -1.32 21.15
C SER A 57 -9.50 -1.70 22.62
N HIS A 58 -9.68 -0.73 23.52
CA HIS A 58 -9.66 -0.90 24.98
C HIS A 58 -8.33 -1.47 25.50
N CYS A 59 -7.23 -1.15 24.82
CA CYS A 59 -5.87 -1.50 25.24
C CYS A 59 -5.14 -0.29 25.78
N THR A 60 -4.13 -0.53 26.64
CA THR A 60 -3.20 0.49 27.12
C THR A 60 -1.98 0.51 26.22
N LEU A 61 -1.64 1.67 25.65
CA LEU A 61 -0.41 1.87 24.88
C LEU A 61 0.80 1.91 25.80
N VAL A 62 1.83 1.13 25.49
CA VAL A 62 3.15 1.17 26.13
C VAL A 62 4.19 1.49 25.07
N GLU A 63 4.61 2.74 25.03
CA GLU A 63 5.62 3.26 24.10
C GLU A 63 7.03 2.92 24.59
N ILE A 64 7.88 2.42 23.67
CA ILE A 64 9.27 2.08 23.99
C ILE A 64 10.24 2.67 22.97
N GLY A 65 11.51 2.76 23.39
CA GLY A 65 12.57 3.31 22.55
C GLY A 65 12.40 4.79 22.26
N THR A 66 12.92 5.22 21.12
CA THR A 66 12.84 6.60 20.62
C THR A 66 12.36 6.58 19.16
N THR A 67 12.13 7.75 18.57
CA THR A 67 11.68 7.88 17.18
C THR A 67 12.57 7.12 16.19
N ASN A 68 13.88 7.16 16.40
CA ASN A 68 14.86 6.59 15.44
C ASN A 68 15.55 5.31 15.94
N ARG A 69 15.44 4.96 17.23
CA ARG A 69 16.13 3.79 17.77
C ARG A 69 15.32 3.04 18.80
N THR A 70 15.14 1.74 18.56
CA THR A 70 14.56 0.80 19.51
C THR A 70 15.40 -0.48 19.51
N HIS A 71 15.66 -1.00 20.68
CA HIS A 71 16.48 -2.20 20.91
C HIS A 71 15.63 -3.32 21.50
N LEU A 72 16.05 -4.57 21.33
CA LEU A 72 15.35 -5.71 21.90
C LEU A 72 15.19 -5.62 23.42
N LYS A 73 16.20 -5.08 24.12
CA LYS A 73 16.17 -4.85 25.56
C LYS A 73 15.06 -3.89 26.01
N ASP A 74 14.61 -2.99 25.12
CA ASP A 74 13.54 -2.04 25.45
C ASP A 74 12.20 -2.80 25.51
N TYR A 75 11.96 -3.73 24.59
CA TYR A 75 10.83 -4.66 24.65
C TYR A 75 10.91 -5.56 25.87
N GLU A 76 12.08 -6.17 26.14
CA GLU A 76 12.25 -7.06 27.29
C GLU A 76 11.92 -6.40 28.62
N LYS A 77 12.34 -5.14 28.81
CA LYS A 77 12.08 -4.35 30.02
C LYS A 77 10.62 -3.93 30.16
N ALA A 78 9.93 -3.66 29.06
CA ALA A 78 8.56 -3.22 29.05
C ALA A 78 7.55 -4.35 29.28
N ILE A 79 7.94 -5.62 29.06
CA ILE A 79 7.06 -6.77 29.23
C ILE A 79 6.78 -6.99 30.73
N THR A 80 5.49 -6.97 31.09
CA THR A 80 4.95 -7.22 32.42
C THR A 80 3.88 -8.32 32.40
N LYS A 81 3.32 -8.66 33.55
CA LYS A 81 2.13 -9.54 33.63
C LYS A 81 0.88 -8.96 32.97
N LYS A 82 0.83 -7.62 32.78
CA LYS A 82 -0.27 -6.92 32.09
C LYS A 82 -0.13 -6.90 30.57
N THR A 83 1.04 -7.26 30.03
CA THR A 83 1.28 -7.21 28.58
C THR A 83 0.37 -8.21 27.86
N GLY A 84 -0.45 -7.68 26.95
CA GLY A 84 -1.36 -8.44 26.09
C GLY A 84 -0.80 -8.76 24.72
N ALA A 85 0.04 -7.87 24.15
CA ALA A 85 0.63 -8.06 22.84
C ALA A 85 1.89 -7.20 22.63
N ILE A 86 2.73 -7.60 21.67
CA ILE A 86 3.72 -6.76 21.03
C ILE A 86 3.19 -6.44 19.63
N LEU A 87 3.02 -5.15 19.31
CA LEU A 87 2.63 -4.70 17.99
C LEU A 87 3.84 -4.07 17.28
N TRP A 88 4.14 -4.58 16.10
CA TRP A 88 5.07 -3.99 15.17
C TRP A 88 4.27 -3.42 13.98
N ALA A 89 4.35 -2.11 13.74
CA ALA A 89 3.67 -1.45 12.63
C ALA A 89 4.69 -0.98 11.58
N HIS A 90 4.44 -1.35 10.31
CA HIS A 90 5.28 -0.95 9.20
C HIS A 90 5.10 0.54 8.90
N THR A 91 6.21 1.29 8.89
CA THR A 91 6.23 2.70 8.52
C THR A 91 6.10 2.85 6.99
N SER A 92 4.94 2.42 6.45
CA SER A 92 4.72 2.33 5.00
C SER A 92 4.63 3.68 4.31
N ASN A 93 4.41 4.77 5.05
CA ASN A 93 4.16 6.13 4.53
C ASN A 93 5.20 7.17 4.94
N TYR A 94 6.24 6.77 5.67
CA TYR A 94 7.41 7.62 5.97
C TYR A 94 8.67 6.79 6.19
N VAL A 95 9.83 7.44 6.18
CA VAL A 95 11.13 6.81 6.46
C VAL A 95 11.89 7.64 7.47
N VAL A 96 12.40 6.98 8.50
CA VAL A 96 13.37 7.57 9.44
C VAL A 96 14.77 7.31 8.90
N GLN A 97 15.53 8.36 8.64
CA GLN A 97 16.89 8.30 8.08
C GLN A 97 17.95 8.74 9.07
N GLY A 98 19.20 8.32 8.86
CA GLY A 98 20.35 8.69 9.68
C GLY A 98 20.70 7.60 10.68
N PHE A 99 20.94 8.01 11.93
CA PHE A 99 21.34 7.10 13.01
C PHE A 99 20.14 6.31 13.56
N THR A 100 19.73 5.26 12.83
CA THR A 100 18.51 4.47 13.12
C THR A 100 18.83 3.06 13.61
N LYS A 101 17.90 2.46 14.35
CA LYS A 101 17.91 1.04 14.70
C LYS A 101 16.49 0.52 14.93
N GLU A 102 16.15 -0.54 14.25
CA GLU A 102 14.90 -1.29 14.41
C GLU A 102 15.21 -2.74 14.84
N VAL A 103 14.32 -3.34 15.63
CA VAL A 103 14.45 -4.76 16.01
C VAL A 103 13.90 -5.64 14.89
N PRO A 104 14.66 -6.65 14.41
CA PRO A 104 14.17 -7.58 13.41
C PRO A 104 12.89 -8.30 13.87
N LEU A 105 11.95 -8.54 12.95
CA LEU A 105 10.70 -9.26 13.25
C LEU A 105 10.94 -10.66 13.79
N THR A 106 12.00 -11.35 13.35
CA THR A 106 12.42 -12.67 13.86
C THR A 106 12.76 -12.63 15.35
N ASP A 107 13.48 -11.59 15.78
CA ASP A 107 13.90 -11.44 17.18
C ASP A 107 12.69 -11.12 18.07
N LEU A 108 11.76 -10.28 17.56
CA LEU A 108 10.49 -10.00 18.26
C LEU A 108 9.63 -11.27 18.36
N ALA A 109 9.54 -12.07 17.30
CA ALA A 109 8.79 -13.33 17.32
C ALA A 109 9.38 -14.33 18.33
N LEU A 110 10.70 -14.43 18.41
CA LEU A 110 11.38 -15.28 19.41
C LEU A 110 11.14 -14.79 20.83
N LEU A 111 11.25 -13.48 21.08
CA LEU A 111 10.97 -12.88 22.38
C LEU A 111 9.51 -13.10 22.80
N ALA A 112 8.56 -12.82 21.92
CA ALA A 112 7.13 -12.99 22.15
C ALA A 112 6.79 -14.45 22.47
N LYS A 113 7.34 -15.40 21.71
CA LYS A 113 7.20 -16.86 21.98
C LYS A 113 7.74 -17.23 23.34
N LYS A 114 8.96 -16.78 23.72
CA LYS A 114 9.59 -17.03 25.03
C LYS A 114 8.72 -16.50 26.17
N LYS A 115 8.10 -15.32 25.97
CA LYS A 115 7.26 -14.66 26.97
C LYS A 115 5.78 -15.08 26.90
N ARG A 116 5.40 -15.92 25.93
CA ARG A 116 4.01 -16.37 25.68
C ARG A 116 3.03 -15.23 25.44
N ILE A 117 3.48 -14.21 24.73
CA ILE A 117 2.72 -13.01 24.35
C ILE A 117 2.52 -13.04 22.83
N PRO A 118 1.34 -12.70 22.27
CA PRO A 118 1.15 -12.63 20.82
C PRO A 118 2.00 -11.53 20.19
N HIS A 119 2.69 -11.84 19.09
CA HIS A 119 3.39 -10.91 18.22
C HIS A 119 2.50 -10.56 17.04
N LEU A 120 2.08 -9.30 16.99
CA LEU A 120 1.20 -8.74 15.98
C LEU A 120 2.02 -7.88 15.01
N VAL A 121 1.79 -8.04 13.72
CA VAL A 121 2.52 -7.29 12.67
C VAL A 121 1.49 -6.63 11.77
N ASP A 122 1.53 -5.31 11.67
CA ASP A 122 0.76 -4.56 10.69
C ASP A 122 1.66 -4.15 9.52
N LEU A 123 1.45 -4.76 8.34
CA LEU A 123 2.24 -4.49 7.14
C LEU A 123 1.69 -3.34 6.29
N GLY A 124 0.41 -3.01 6.42
CA GLY A 124 -0.24 -1.91 5.74
C GLY A 124 -0.30 -2.02 4.21
N SER A 125 0.82 -2.23 3.53
CA SER A 125 0.92 -2.17 2.06
C SER A 125 0.30 -3.36 1.32
N GLY A 126 0.25 -4.54 1.92
CA GLY A 126 -0.33 -5.74 1.32
C GLY A 126 0.46 -6.35 0.15
N ALA A 127 1.78 -6.11 0.07
CA ALA A 127 2.63 -6.74 -0.92
C ALA A 127 2.69 -8.26 -0.69
N LEU A 128 2.11 -9.07 -1.58
CA LEU A 128 2.15 -10.53 -1.46
C LEU A 128 3.42 -11.13 -2.03
N LEU A 129 3.91 -10.60 -3.15
CA LEU A 129 5.04 -11.14 -3.91
C LEU A 129 6.17 -10.12 -4.02
N ASN A 130 7.39 -10.65 -4.28
CA ASN A 130 8.56 -9.84 -4.58
C ASN A 130 8.50 -9.34 -6.03
N MET A 131 8.36 -8.03 -6.20
CA MET A 131 8.26 -7.39 -7.51
C MET A 131 9.58 -6.70 -7.96
N ILE A 132 10.70 -6.95 -7.26
CA ILE A 132 12.00 -6.36 -7.63
C ILE A 132 12.40 -6.75 -9.06
N LYS A 133 12.13 -7.99 -9.48
CA LYS A 133 12.39 -8.47 -10.84
C LYS A 133 11.61 -7.71 -11.92
N GLN A 134 10.50 -7.08 -11.56
CA GLN A 134 9.68 -6.23 -12.43
C GLN A 134 10.01 -4.74 -12.30
N ASN A 135 11.22 -4.40 -11.83
CA ASN A 135 11.67 -3.04 -11.58
C ASN A 135 10.83 -2.26 -10.56
N PHE A 136 10.17 -2.96 -9.66
CA PHE A 136 9.42 -2.34 -8.57
C PHE A 136 10.31 -2.20 -7.33
N PRO A 137 10.19 -1.13 -6.55
CA PRO A 137 10.98 -0.96 -5.32
C PRO A 137 10.78 -2.11 -4.33
N ALA A 138 11.84 -2.46 -3.60
CA ALA A 138 11.74 -3.47 -2.55
C ALA A 138 10.71 -3.04 -1.48
N GLU A 139 9.78 -3.93 -1.15
CA GLU A 139 8.74 -3.73 -0.14
C GLU A 139 8.67 -4.95 0.78
N LYS A 140 8.28 -4.74 2.04
CA LYS A 140 8.09 -5.84 2.99
C LYS A 140 6.90 -6.70 2.55
N GLN A 141 7.14 -7.98 2.33
CA GLN A 141 6.14 -8.90 1.82
C GLN A 141 5.39 -9.59 2.95
N VAL A 142 4.12 -9.88 2.71
CA VAL A 142 3.28 -10.67 3.62
C VAL A 142 3.87 -12.05 3.85
N VAL A 143 4.36 -12.70 2.79
CA VAL A 143 5.03 -14.02 2.85
C VAL A 143 6.24 -14.00 3.78
N ASP A 144 7.06 -12.96 3.72
CA ASP A 144 8.22 -12.84 4.59
C ASP A 144 7.80 -12.57 6.04
N GLY A 145 6.75 -11.78 6.26
CA GLY A 145 6.15 -11.61 7.58
C GLY A 145 5.73 -12.94 8.22
N VAL A 146 5.09 -13.83 7.46
CA VAL A 146 4.73 -15.18 7.93
C VAL A 146 5.97 -16.01 8.30
N LYS A 147 7.02 -15.96 7.47
CA LYS A 147 8.28 -16.69 7.73
C LYS A 147 9.01 -16.22 8.98
N THR A 148 8.83 -14.96 9.42
CA THR A 148 9.44 -14.48 10.68
C THR A 148 8.90 -15.15 11.92
N GLY A 149 7.76 -15.84 11.82
CA GLY A 149 7.10 -16.48 12.94
C GLY A 149 6.13 -15.55 13.69
N ALA A 150 5.73 -14.43 13.10
CA ALA A 150 4.67 -13.58 13.64
C ALA A 150 3.38 -14.38 13.88
N ASP A 151 2.69 -14.08 14.97
CA ASP A 151 1.48 -14.82 15.34
C ASP A 151 0.25 -14.38 14.53
N VAL A 152 0.13 -13.07 14.29
CA VAL A 152 -0.95 -12.45 13.48
C VAL A 152 -0.36 -11.31 12.66
N ILE A 153 -0.76 -11.26 11.39
CA ILE A 153 -0.36 -10.20 10.44
C ILE A 153 -1.61 -9.56 9.87
N THR A 154 -1.63 -8.23 9.81
CA THR A 154 -2.70 -7.45 9.15
C THR A 154 -2.16 -6.69 7.95
N PHE A 155 -2.97 -6.49 6.92
CA PHE A 155 -2.62 -5.71 5.73
C PHE A 155 -3.85 -5.32 4.90
N SER A 156 -3.68 -4.32 4.04
CA SER A 156 -4.73 -3.83 3.12
C SER A 156 -4.82 -4.70 1.86
N GLY A 157 -6.05 -4.90 1.37
CA GLY A 157 -6.30 -5.59 0.11
C GLY A 157 -6.36 -4.68 -1.11
N ASP A 158 -6.56 -3.39 -0.92
CA ASP A 158 -6.77 -2.37 -1.96
C ASP A 158 -5.52 -1.54 -2.31
N LYS A 159 -4.37 -1.89 -1.72
CA LYS A 159 -3.08 -1.25 -2.04
C LYS A 159 -2.28 -2.11 -3.03
N LEU A 160 -1.08 -2.55 -2.64
CA LEU A 160 -0.20 -3.33 -3.53
C LEU A 160 -0.72 -4.72 -3.89
N LEU A 161 -1.68 -5.25 -3.13
CA LEU A 161 -2.39 -6.46 -3.54
C LEU A 161 -3.27 -6.21 -4.77
N GLY A 162 -3.80 -4.99 -4.95
CA GLY A 162 -4.54 -4.59 -6.14
C GLY A 162 -6.00 -5.05 -6.19
N GLY A 163 -6.58 -5.41 -5.05
CA GLY A 163 -7.98 -5.81 -4.92
C GLY A 163 -8.91 -4.67 -4.51
N PRO A 164 -10.18 -4.98 -4.22
CA PRO A 164 -11.13 -4.03 -3.65
C PRO A 164 -10.76 -3.65 -2.21
N GLN A 165 -11.36 -2.56 -1.73
CA GLN A 165 -11.24 -2.10 -0.34
C GLN A 165 -11.52 -3.24 0.62
N SER A 166 -10.50 -3.65 1.37
CA SER A 166 -10.58 -4.72 2.36
C SER A 166 -9.34 -4.71 3.27
N GLY A 167 -9.46 -5.39 4.41
CA GLY A 167 -8.36 -5.71 5.30
C GLY A 167 -8.24 -7.21 5.50
N PHE A 168 -7.03 -7.68 5.64
CA PHE A 168 -6.76 -9.08 5.93
C PHE A 168 -6.14 -9.25 7.31
N ILE A 169 -6.51 -10.36 7.95
CA ILE A 169 -5.93 -10.85 9.20
C ILE A 169 -5.50 -12.29 8.92
N ILE A 170 -4.21 -12.56 8.93
CA ILE A 170 -3.66 -13.90 8.69
C ILE A 170 -2.75 -14.32 9.84
N GLY A 171 -2.51 -15.61 9.99
CA GLY A 171 -1.56 -16.12 10.97
C GLY A 171 -1.99 -17.43 11.58
N ARG A 172 -1.63 -17.62 12.86
CA ARG A 172 -1.85 -18.89 13.54
C ARG A 172 -3.33 -19.12 13.85
N GLN A 173 -3.84 -20.29 13.50
CA GLN A 173 -5.24 -20.66 13.62
C GLN A 173 -5.82 -20.43 15.04
N ARG A 174 -5.01 -20.67 16.09
CA ARG A 174 -5.44 -20.47 17.48
C ARG A 174 -5.89 -19.04 17.76
N TYR A 175 -5.20 -18.02 17.25
CA TYR A 175 -5.55 -16.61 17.44
C TYR A 175 -6.72 -16.21 16.53
N LEU A 176 -6.73 -16.66 15.28
CA LEU A 176 -7.82 -16.35 14.36
C LEU A 176 -9.15 -16.93 14.80
N LYS A 177 -9.15 -18.09 15.49
CA LYS A 177 -10.37 -18.63 16.12
C LYS A 177 -10.94 -17.70 17.21
N VAL A 178 -10.09 -17.03 17.99
CA VAL A 178 -10.51 -16.04 18.99
C VAL A 178 -11.06 -14.80 18.30
N ILE A 179 -10.32 -14.25 17.34
CA ILE A 179 -10.73 -13.06 16.57
C ILE A 179 -12.08 -13.27 15.87
N LYS A 180 -12.29 -14.43 15.26
CA LYS A 180 -13.54 -14.78 14.56
C LYS A 180 -14.77 -14.83 15.50
N LYS A 181 -14.57 -15.09 16.79
CA LYS A 181 -15.64 -15.13 17.80
C LYS A 181 -15.99 -13.74 18.35
N ASN A 182 -15.14 -12.73 18.13
CA ASN A 182 -15.40 -11.37 18.59
C ASN A 182 -16.62 -10.78 17.86
N PRO A 183 -17.61 -10.19 18.56
CA PRO A 183 -18.78 -9.56 17.93
C PRO A 183 -18.44 -8.51 16.87
N LEU A 184 -17.32 -7.75 17.05
CA LEU A 184 -16.84 -6.75 16.09
C LEU A 184 -16.50 -7.37 14.73
N TYR A 185 -16.14 -8.66 14.65
CA TYR A 185 -15.91 -9.31 13.36
C TYR A 185 -17.14 -9.26 12.45
N ARG A 186 -18.34 -9.37 13.04
CA ARG A 186 -19.59 -9.25 12.28
C ARG A 186 -19.85 -7.84 11.80
N THR A 187 -19.50 -6.82 12.57
CA THR A 187 -19.67 -5.41 12.19
C THR A 187 -18.70 -4.98 11.08
N TYR A 188 -17.53 -5.59 11.02
CA TYR A 188 -16.49 -5.31 10.00
C TYR A 188 -16.53 -6.23 8.79
N ARG A 189 -17.58 -7.02 8.64
CA ARG A 189 -17.73 -7.99 7.55
C ARG A 189 -17.81 -7.30 6.20
N CYS A 190 -17.08 -7.84 5.21
CA CYS A 190 -17.24 -7.45 3.81
C CYS A 190 -18.60 -7.92 3.25
N ASP A 191 -19.09 -7.19 2.27
CA ASP A 191 -20.22 -7.58 1.44
C ASP A 191 -19.82 -8.67 0.43
N LYS A 192 -20.83 -9.21 -0.28
CA LYS A 192 -20.63 -10.32 -1.23
C LYS A 192 -19.82 -9.90 -2.47
N TRP A 193 -19.99 -8.65 -2.94
CA TRP A 193 -19.27 -8.14 -4.11
C TRP A 193 -17.81 -7.98 -3.81
N THR A 194 -17.46 -7.40 -2.68
CA THR A 194 -16.07 -7.27 -2.22
C THR A 194 -15.39 -8.64 -2.11
N ILE A 195 -16.11 -9.65 -1.58
CA ILE A 195 -15.56 -11.01 -1.47
C ILE A 195 -15.33 -11.62 -2.87
N ALA A 196 -16.28 -11.49 -3.80
CA ALA A 196 -16.17 -12.04 -5.15
C ALA A 196 -15.03 -11.37 -5.94
N LEU A 197 -14.94 -10.04 -5.91
CA LEU A 197 -13.86 -9.28 -6.55
C LEU A 197 -12.49 -9.61 -5.97
N MET A 198 -12.41 -9.78 -4.64
CA MET A 198 -11.17 -10.19 -3.99
C MET A 198 -10.78 -11.63 -4.36
N GLU A 199 -11.73 -12.53 -4.50
CA GLU A 199 -11.46 -13.88 -4.97
C GLU A 199 -10.82 -13.86 -6.38
N GLU A 200 -11.38 -13.09 -7.31
CA GLU A 200 -10.79 -12.93 -8.65
C GLU A 200 -9.40 -12.28 -8.59
N THR A 201 -9.22 -11.26 -7.75
CA THR A 201 -7.90 -10.67 -7.52
C THR A 201 -6.88 -11.72 -7.05
N LEU A 202 -7.24 -12.54 -6.05
CA LEU A 202 -6.35 -13.59 -5.53
C LEU A 202 -6.08 -14.70 -6.59
N ARG A 203 -6.99 -14.91 -7.55
CA ARG A 203 -6.77 -15.85 -8.67
C ARG A 203 -5.59 -15.42 -9.54
N THR A 204 -5.38 -14.12 -9.73
CA THR A 204 -4.24 -13.60 -10.50
C THR A 204 -2.88 -13.97 -9.90
N TYR A 205 -2.82 -14.29 -8.61
CA TYR A 205 -1.60 -14.70 -7.91
C TYR A 205 -1.32 -16.21 -7.95
N ARG A 206 -2.12 -17.01 -8.67
CA ARG A 206 -1.91 -18.46 -8.75
C ARG A 206 -0.68 -18.87 -9.56
N SER A 207 -0.31 -18.09 -10.57
CA SER A 207 0.91 -18.30 -11.33
C SER A 207 1.91 -17.19 -11.05
N ASN A 208 3.14 -17.55 -10.67
CA ASN A 208 4.21 -16.58 -10.41
C ASN A 208 4.69 -15.86 -11.69
N GLU A 209 4.29 -16.32 -12.88
CA GLU A 209 4.76 -15.79 -14.16
C GLU A 209 3.83 -14.72 -14.76
N SER A 210 2.53 -14.78 -14.48
CA SER A 210 1.52 -13.91 -15.12
C SER A 210 0.81 -12.93 -14.16
N PHE A 211 1.11 -12.96 -12.85
CA PHE A 211 0.35 -12.17 -11.86
C PHE A 211 0.29 -10.67 -12.19
N SER A 212 1.36 -10.09 -12.74
CA SER A 212 1.38 -8.67 -13.13
C SER A 212 0.65 -8.40 -14.45
N ALA A 213 0.42 -9.41 -15.30
CA ALA A 213 -0.32 -9.25 -16.55
C ALA A 213 -1.84 -9.20 -16.30
N ASP A 214 -2.32 -10.01 -15.37
CA ASP A 214 -3.76 -10.18 -15.09
C ASP A 214 -4.27 -9.21 -14.01
N ASN A 215 -3.41 -8.77 -13.09
CA ASN A 215 -3.75 -7.77 -12.08
C ASN A 215 -3.46 -6.36 -12.62
N LEU A 216 -4.53 -5.57 -12.85
CA LEU A 216 -4.43 -4.24 -13.44
C LEU A 216 -3.50 -3.29 -12.65
N SER A 217 -3.63 -3.24 -11.33
CA SER A 217 -2.81 -2.37 -10.48
C SER A 217 -1.33 -2.72 -10.61
N LEU A 218 -1.00 -4.00 -10.54
CA LEU A 218 0.37 -4.48 -10.70
C LEU A 218 0.89 -4.24 -12.12
N LYS A 219 0.06 -4.45 -13.15
CA LYS A 219 0.41 -4.17 -14.55
C LYS A 219 0.80 -2.71 -14.76
N LEU A 220 0.03 -1.78 -14.20
CA LEU A 220 0.35 -0.35 -14.28
C LEU A 220 1.64 -0.04 -13.54
N LEU A 221 1.78 -0.49 -12.31
CA LEU A 221 2.95 -0.22 -11.46
C LEU A 221 4.24 -0.79 -12.04
N THR A 222 4.21 -2.01 -12.60
CA THR A 222 5.41 -2.71 -13.11
C THR A 222 5.74 -2.42 -14.57
N THR A 223 4.88 -1.69 -15.31
CA THR A 223 5.18 -1.30 -16.70
C THR A 223 6.47 -0.49 -16.76
N SER A 224 7.45 -0.96 -17.54
CA SER A 224 8.77 -0.33 -17.61
C SER A 224 8.73 1.05 -18.27
N GLN A 225 9.65 1.93 -17.86
CA GLN A 225 9.79 3.28 -18.43
C GLN A 225 9.98 3.26 -19.94
N ASN A 226 10.74 2.30 -20.48
CA ASN A 226 10.97 2.18 -21.93
C ASN A 226 9.66 1.92 -22.71
N ILE A 227 8.76 1.08 -22.16
CA ILE A 227 7.44 0.85 -22.76
C ILE A 227 6.63 2.16 -22.76
N LEU A 228 6.68 2.92 -21.66
CA LEU A 228 5.97 4.20 -21.53
C LEU A 228 6.54 5.26 -22.47
N LEU A 229 7.86 5.35 -22.61
CA LEU A 229 8.52 6.24 -23.58
C LEU A 229 8.09 5.90 -25.03
N ASN A 230 8.00 4.61 -25.37
CA ASN A 230 7.52 4.19 -26.69
C ASN A 230 6.06 4.56 -26.93
N ARG A 231 5.20 4.45 -25.88
CA ARG A 231 3.80 4.94 -25.95
C ARG A 231 3.77 6.45 -26.19
N GLY A 232 4.57 7.21 -25.45
CA GLY A 232 4.67 8.67 -25.61
C GLY A 232 5.14 9.08 -27.01
N LYS A 233 6.15 8.42 -27.57
CA LYS A 233 6.58 8.63 -28.96
C LYS A 233 5.45 8.38 -29.96
N LYS A 234 4.69 7.28 -29.78
CA LYS A 234 3.53 6.95 -30.61
C LYS A 234 2.43 8.01 -30.51
N ILE A 235 2.17 8.57 -29.31
CA ILE A 235 1.21 9.66 -29.16
C ILE A 235 1.69 10.88 -29.93
N LEU A 236 2.94 11.32 -29.71
CA LEU A 236 3.48 12.53 -30.36
C LEU A 236 3.52 12.42 -31.89
N SER A 237 3.82 11.24 -32.45
CA SER A 237 3.83 11.03 -33.92
C SER A 237 2.43 11.05 -34.55
N ASN A 238 1.36 10.89 -33.75
CA ASN A 238 -0.04 10.95 -34.22
C ASN A 238 -0.73 12.29 -33.92
N LEU A 239 -0.01 13.26 -33.34
CA LEU A 239 -0.51 14.62 -33.10
C LEU A 239 -0.12 15.58 -34.23
N PRO A 240 -1.01 16.52 -34.61
CA PRO A 240 -0.65 17.61 -35.54
C PRO A 240 0.49 18.43 -34.95
N GLN A 241 1.51 18.70 -35.76
CA GLN A 241 2.69 19.50 -35.30
C GLN A 241 2.34 20.88 -34.80
N ILE A 242 1.27 21.48 -35.33
CA ILE A 242 0.75 22.77 -34.85
C ILE A 242 0.30 22.68 -33.38
N LYS A 243 -0.44 21.62 -33.01
CA LYS A 243 -0.88 21.38 -31.63
C LYS A 243 0.31 21.11 -30.69
N VAL A 244 1.28 20.31 -31.13
CA VAL A 244 2.51 20.06 -30.35
C VAL A 244 3.22 21.37 -30.02
N LYS A 245 3.32 22.28 -31.00
CA LYS A 245 3.94 23.60 -30.81
C LYS A 245 3.10 24.55 -29.94
N GLN A 246 1.78 24.62 -30.17
CA GLN A 246 0.88 25.50 -29.42
C GLN A 246 0.81 25.15 -27.94
N LEU A 247 0.69 23.87 -27.62
CA LEU A 247 0.62 23.37 -26.25
C LEU A 247 2.01 23.13 -25.63
N GLY A 248 3.09 23.28 -26.42
CA GLY A 248 4.45 23.04 -25.96
C GLY A 248 4.65 21.62 -25.43
N ILE A 249 4.19 20.60 -26.19
CA ILE A 249 4.19 19.22 -25.75
C ILE A 249 5.57 18.60 -25.92
N SER A 250 6.08 17.99 -24.88
CA SER A 250 7.29 17.18 -24.91
C SER A 250 7.11 15.88 -24.12
N LEU A 251 7.90 14.87 -24.47
CA LEU A 251 7.94 13.60 -23.74
C LEU A 251 9.15 13.62 -22.79
N VAL A 252 8.90 13.41 -21.52
CA VAL A 252 9.93 13.43 -20.48
C VAL A 252 9.92 12.14 -19.66
N ALA A 253 11.11 11.76 -19.19
CA ALA A 253 11.21 10.76 -18.12
C ALA A 253 10.63 11.36 -16.83
N SER A 254 9.84 10.60 -16.10
CA SER A 254 9.21 11.00 -14.85
C SER A 254 9.39 9.95 -13.77
N LEU A 255 9.04 10.32 -12.56
CA LEU A 255 8.98 9.45 -11.40
C LEU A 255 7.59 9.60 -10.78
N VAL A 256 6.98 8.47 -10.41
CA VAL A 256 5.67 8.44 -9.76
C VAL A 256 5.75 7.66 -8.44
N GLU A 257 4.78 7.90 -7.58
CA GLU A 257 4.58 7.15 -6.35
C GLU A 257 3.50 6.08 -6.55
N ALA A 258 3.52 5.02 -5.71
CA ALA A 258 2.51 3.97 -5.78
C ALA A 258 1.11 4.44 -5.33
N GLY A 259 1.03 5.58 -4.65
CA GLY A 259 -0.22 6.14 -4.12
C GLY A 259 -0.68 5.51 -2.81
N SER A 260 -1.79 6.04 -2.28
CA SER A 260 -2.42 5.56 -1.02
C SER A 260 -1.48 5.43 0.18
N GLY A 261 -0.41 6.25 0.26
CA GLY A 261 0.60 6.18 1.31
C GLY A 261 1.47 4.92 1.27
N SER A 262 1.51 4.21 0.12
CA SER A 262 2.40 3.08 -0.09
C SER A 262 3.69 3.55 -0.76
N LEU A 263 4.85 3.13 -0.24
CA LEU A 263 6.17 3.47 -0.79
C LEU A 263 6.44 4.98 -0.97
N PRO A 264 6.23 5.83 0.04
CA PRO A 264 6.23 7.29 -0.12
C PRO A 264 7.61 7.87 -0.47
N VAL A 265 8.68 7.12 -0.24
CA VAL A 265 10.07 7.55 -0.47
C VAL A 265 10.69 6.83 -1.66
N LYS A 266 9.96 5.87 -2.25
CA LYS A 266 10.44 5.06 -3.37
C LYS A 266 9.66 5.42 -4.62
N SER A 267 10.28 6.21 -5.46
CA SER A 267 9.73 6.57 -6.75
C SER A 267 9.89 5.44 -7.77
N ILE A 268 8.86 5.29 -8.60
CA ILE A 268 8.79 4.30 -9.67
C ILE A 268 9.10 5.00 -10.99
N PRO A 269 10.06 4.51 -11.79
CA PRO A 269 10.35 5.09 -13.10
C PRO A 269 9.12 5.11 -14.01
N SER A 270 8.85 6.26 -14.62
CA SER A 270 7.73 6.52 -15.52
C SER A 270 8.11 7.43 -16.69
N ALA A 271 7.16 7.76 -17.54
CA ALA A 271 7.25 8.76 -18.58
C ALA A 271 5.98 9.59 -18.63
N ALA A 272 6.10 10.88 -18.89
CA ALA A 272 4.96 11.78 -18.96
C ALA A 272 5.00 12.63 -20.23
N LEU A 273 3.82 13.00 -20.72
CA LEU A 273 3.66 14.13 -21.63
C LEU A 273 3.66 15.39 -20.79
N GLN A 274 4.61 16.27 -21.06
CA GLN A 274 4.74 17.57 -20.43
C GLN A 274 4.17 18.64 -21.35
N PHE A 275 3.38 19.56 -20.80
CA PHE A 275 2.73 20.65 -21.53
C PHE A 275 3.20 22.01 -20.96
N THR A 276 3.73 22.85 -21.82
CA THR A 276 4.13 24.24 -21.51
C THR A 276 3.40 25.20 -22.47
N PRO A 277 2.07 25.38 -22.29
CA PRO A 277 1.28 26.18 -23.22
C PRO A 277 1.69 27.65 -23.19
N ARG A 278 1.66 28.32 -24.38
CA ARG A 278 2.04 29.72 -24.51
C ARG A 278 0.83 30.65 -24.54
N GLN A 279 -0.32 30.19 -25.01
CA GLN A 279 -1.53 31.01 -25.27
C GLN A 279 -2.57 30.89 -24.17
N ILE A 280 -2.53 29.87 -23.37
CA ILE A 280 -3.46 29.64 -22.26
C ILE A 280 -2.68 29.33 -20.98
N THR A 281 -3.30 29.56 -19.83
CA THR A 281 -2.66 29.17 -18.55
C THR A 281 -2.70 27.67 -18.34
N VAL A 282 -1.76 27.16 -17.55
CA VAL A 282 -1.73 25.74 -17.17
C VAL A 282 -3.01 25.30 -16.44
N VAL A 283 -3.62 26.20 -15.66
CA VAL A 283 -4.89 25.96 -14.97
C VAL A 283 -6.05 25.84 -15.98
N ALA A 284 -6.11 26.72 -16.98
CA ALA A 284 -7.10 26.65 -18.05
C ALA A 284 -6.94 25.39 -18.89
N LEU A 285 -5.69 25.01 -19.22
CA LEU A 285 -5.40 23.76 -19.92
C LEU A 285 -5.86 22.53 -19.12
N ALA A 286 -5.52 22.46 -17.83
CA ALA A 286 -5.95 21.37 -16.96
C ALA A 286 -7.47 21.28 -16.83
N LYS A 287 -8.17 22.44 -16.83
CA LYS A 287 -9.62 22.52 -16.86
C LYS A 287 -10.16 22.00 -18.18
N ALA A 288 -9.63 22.45 -19.32
CA ALA A 288 -10.06 22.02 -20.64
C ALA A 288 -9.95 20.50 -20.82
N PHE A 289 -8.86 19.88 -20.35
CA PHE A 289 -8.73 18.40 -20.33
C PHE A 289 -9.77 17.70 -19.47
N ARG A 290 -10.16 18.26 -18.32
CA ARG A 290 -11.20 17.64 -17.47
C ARG A 290 -12.62 17.80 -18.03
N ASP A 291 -12.88 18.91 -18.69
CA ASP A 291 -14.20 19.27 -19.19
C ASP A 291 -14.41 18.83 -20.66
N GLY A 292 -13.38 18.30 -21.33
CA GLY A 292 -13.43 17.82 -22.70
C GLY A 292 -14.32 16.59 -22.90
N THR A 293 -14.63 16.28 -24.16
CA THR A 293 -15.45 15.11 -24.55
C THR A 293 -14.88 13.79 -23.99
N ILE A 294 -13.56 13.69 -23.93
CA ILE A 294 -12.84 12.60 -23.25
C ILE A 294 -12.08 13.23 -22.08
N PRO A 295 -12.62 13.15 -20.85
CA PRO A 295 -11.99 13.75 -19.70
C PRO A 295 -10.61 13.13 -19.39
N VAL A 296 -9.59 13.99 -19.26
CA VAL A 296 -8.24 13.59 -18.90
C VAL A 296 -7.80 14.31 -17.63
N VAL A 297 -7.39 13.54 -16.62
CA VAL A 297 -6.87 14.09 -15.37
C VAL A 297 -5.35 13.97 -15.37
N GLY A 298 -4.68 15.11 -15.30
CA GLY A 298 -3.24 15.21 -15.10
C GLY A 298 -2.91 15.96 -13.80
N TYR A 299 -1.65 16.34 -13.64
CA TYR A 299 -1.21 17.14 -12.50
C TYR A 299 -0.37 18.34 -12.94
N THR A 300 -0.31 19.36 -12.09
CA THR A 300 0.48 20.56 -12.32
C THR A 300 1.67 20.62 -11.38
N LYS A 301 2.83 21.03 -11.92
CA LYS A 301 4.03 21.30 -11.12
C LYS A 301 4.69 22.58 -11.66
N GLY A 302 4.69 23.63 -10.84
CA GLY A 302 5.08 24.96 -11.33
C GLY A 302 4.14 25.41 -12.46
N ASN A 303 4.69 26.00 -13.50
CA ASN A 303 3.93 26.46 -14.67
C ASN A 303 3.88 25.39 -15.79
N THR A 304 3.69 24.14 -15.43
CA THR A 304 3.71 23.00 -16.35
C THR A 304 2.62 21.99 -15.97
N PHE A 305 1.90 21.48 -16.98
CA PHE A 305 0.91 20.42 -16.81
C PHE A 305 1.49 19.08 -17.30
N TYR A 306 1.16 17.99 -16.64
CA TYR A 306 1.67 16.66 -16.96
C TYR A 306 0.55 15.65 -17.07
N ILE A 307 0.66 14.76 -18.05
CA ILE A 307 -0.12 13.52 -18.15
C ILE A 307 0.87 12.36 -18.04
N ASP A 308 0.88 11.67 -16.92
CA ASP A 308 1.77 10.52 -16.71
C ASP A 308 1.22 9.27 -17.41
N LEU A 309 2.06 8.65 -18.22
CA LEU A 309 1.67 7.53 -19.07
C LEU A 309 1.57 6.20 -18.33
N LYS A 310 2.02 6.13 -17.07
CA LYS A 310 1.86 4.92 -16.26
C LYS A 310 0.40 4.60 -15.97
N ALA A 311 -0.44 5.63 -15.83
CA ALA A 311 -1.87 5.48 -15.61
C ALA A 311 -2.69 5.29 -16.91
N VAL A 312 -2.04 5.36 -18.09
CA VAL A 312 -2.72 5.24 -19.40
C VAL A 312 -2.55 3.84 -19.97
N LEU A 313 -3.68 3.15 -20.16
CA LEU A 313 -3.69 1.79 -20.74
C LEU A 313 -3.41 1.81 -22.25
N PRO A 314 -2.86 0.72 -22.83
CA PRO A 314 -2.59 0.64 -24.26
C PRO A 314 -3.80 0.92 -25.16
N ASN A 315 -4.98 0.48 -24.76
CA ASN A 315 -6.25 0.69 -25.49
C ASN A 315 -6.82 2.10 -25.35
N GLN A 316 -6.27 2.93 -24.44
CA GLN A 316 -6.68 4.32 -24.23
C GLN A 316 -5.81 5.33 -25.00
N LEU A 317 -4.75 4.88 -25.71
CA LEU A 317 -3.84 5.79 -26.41
C LEU A 317 -4.53 6.62 -27.48
N LEU A 318 -5.46 6.04 -28.26
CA LEU A 318 -6.21 6.76 -29.27
C LEU A 318 -7.13 7.82 -28.64
N GLN A 319 -7.82 7.46 -27.54
CA GLN A 319 -8.67 8.39 -26.80
C GLN A 319 -7.86 9.58 -26.27
N LEU A 320 -6.65 9.33 -25.73
CA LEU A 320 -5.76 10.39 -25.25
C LEU A 320 -5.29 11.30 -26.41
N ILE A 321 -4.99 10.73 -27.58
CA ILE A 321 -4.63 11.51 -28.76
C ILE A 321 -5.79 12.43 -29.17
N GLU A 322 -7.03 11.93 -29.22
CA GLU A 322 -8.21 12.75 -29.55
C GLU A 322 -8.47 13.83 -28.50
N ALA A 323 -8.37 13.52 -27.21
CA ALA A 323 -8.46 14.51 -26.14
C ALA A 323 -7.44 15.65 -26.29
N ILE A 324 -6.19 15.33 -26.69
CA ILE A 324 -5.15 16.34 -26.91
C ILE A 324 -5.45 17.20 -28.17
N LYS A 325 -6.08 16.62 -29.20
CA LYS A 325 -6.46 17.38 -30.39
C LYS A 325 -7.61 18.34 -30.12
N GLU A 326 -8.54 17.98 -29.23
CA GLU A 326 -9.71 18.77 -28.87
C GLU A 326 -9.32 20.05 -28.12
N VAL A 327 -8.36 19.98 -27.22
CA VAL A 327 -7.85 21.11 -26.40
C VAL A 327 -6.97 22.04 -27.21
#